data_00f3874c476b73ca5fd560eca190dbf6
#
_entry.id   00f3874c476b73ca5fd560eca190dbf6
#
_cell.length_a   1.000
_cell.length_b   1.000
_cell.length_c   1.000
_cell.angle_alpha   90.00
_cell.angle_beta   90.00
_cell.angle_gamma   90.00
#
_symmetry.space_group_name_H-M   'P 1'
#
loop_
_entity.id
_entity.type
_entity.pdbx_description
1 polymer ?
#
loop_
_entity_poly.entity_id
_entity_poly.type
_entity_poly.pdbx_seq_one_letter_code
_entity_poly.pdbx_strand_id
1 'polypeptide(L)'
;MFLLALPAAAGAATSKYPSAAAARGFGGGPAGWTSSSGTDGICLPPLLCASVENSFQETGGADDGGFIRSAYTGVVGATAVGGTATGTWESPPFNYTGAGGDEATTIGIALDRRASVDQLLAVAGNSAEYTVRLVDLSEGGEALTLIPATTLAGASSWTDVSRGSIDPASLTAGHDYRIQITSRYTSGTSVLVTGNADYDNVVLTASDGTSGNGKGGKGKGKGGGSGGGALSEQRLTDLLRQATPATAVLGDKGKRLFVRVRCPRKIGHACRTTAQGLLRKRRPATTKRTVRLRSGKSKLVVLRVKPKARGRVAKRKRLLVRQKVRAGKVTATVVKSRRLIRR
;
A
#
# COMPACT_ATOMS: atom_id res chain seq x y z
N MET A 1 -4.26 -51.94 17.21
CA MET A 1 -4.68 -50.98 16.18
C MET A 1 -4.02 -49.64 16.51
N PHE A 2 -2.83 -49.37 15.93
CA PHE A 2 -2.06 -48.14 16.19
C PHE A 2 -2.54 -47.08 15.21
N LEU A 3 -3.18 -46.01 15.70
CA LEU A 3 -3.43 -44.82 14.92
C LEU A 3 -2.10 -44.05 14.77
N LEU A 4 -1.52 -44.08 13.58
CA LEU A 4 -0.46 -43.16 13.19
C LEU A 4 -1.08 -41.77 12.99
N ALA A 5 -0.84 -40.87 13.94
CA ALA A 5 -1.11 -39.43 13.76
C ALA A 5 -0.15 -38.91 12.71
N LEU A 6 -0.67 -38.51 11.54
CA LEU A 6 0.08 -37.79 10.52
C LEU A 6 0.43 -36.42 11.08
N PRO A 7 1.71 -35.99 11.02
CA PRO A 7 2.07 -34.63 11.42
C PRO A 7 1.36 -33.63 10.48
N ALA A 8 0.66 -32.67 11.06
CA ALA A 8 0.11 -31.54 10.33
C ALA A 8 1.26 -30.82 9.60
N ALA A 9 1.11 -30.55 8.32
CA ALA A 9 2.08 -29.77 7.57
C ALA A 9 2.15 -28.36 8.19
N ALA A 10 3.28 -28.03 8.82
CA ALA A 10 3.54 -26.69 9.32
C ALA A 10 3.55 -25.72 8.12
N GLY A 11 2.56 -24.84 8.06
CA GLY A 11 2.55 -23.74 7.10
C GLY A 11 3.66 -22.76 7.44
N ALA A 12 4.21 -22.05 6.43
CA ALA A 12 5.21 -21.02 6.64
C ALA A 12 4.74 -20.00 7.67
N ALA A 13 5.48 -19.86 8.75
CA ALA A 13 5.15 -18.90 9.80
C ALA A 13 5.41 -17.47 9.29
N THR A 14 4.54 -16.55 9.65
CA THR A 14 4.64 -15.15 9.25
C THR A 14 4.23 -14.26 10.41
N SER A 15 5.16 -13.43 10.85
CA SER A 15 4.91 -12.39 11.85
C SER A 15 4.77 -11.02 11.20
N LYS A 16 3.93 -10.17 11.80
CA LYS A 16 3.71 -8.78 11.36
C LYS A 16 3.94 -7.84 12.54
N TYR A 17 4.70 -6.78 12.29
CA TYR A 17 5.06 -5.81 13.31
C TYR A 17 4.67 -4.38 12.89
N PRO A 18 4.18 -3.55 13.82
CA PRO A 18 3.71 -3.92 15.15
C PRO A 18 2.69 -5.06 15.12
N SER A 19 2.62 -5.88 16.17
CA SER A 19 1.71 -7.05 16.21
C SER A 19 0.23 -6.64 16.21
N ALA A 20 -0.12 -5.55 16.90
CA ALA A 20 -1.48 -5.01 16.94
C ALA A 20 -1.92 -4.48 15.57
N ALA A 21 -3.06 -4.97 15.06
CA ALA A 21 -3.60 -4.53 13.77
C ALA A 21 -3.93 -3.03 13.74
N ALA A 22 -4.45 -2.49 14.85
CA ALA A 22 -4.75 -1.07 14.99
C ALA A 22 -3.50 -0.19 14.82
N ALA A 23 -2.34 -0.64 15.33
CA ALA A 23 -1.07 0.08 15.18
C ALA A 23 -0.51 0.04 13.75
N ARG A 24 -1.02 -0.82 12.88
CA ARG A 24 -0.62 -0.88 11.47
C ARG A 24 -1.53 -0.09 10.54
N GLY A 25 -2.83 -0.03 10.83
CA GLY A 25 -3.84 0.50 9.91
C GLY A 25 -4.68 1.65 10.47
N PHE A 26 -4.30 2.19 11.63
CA PHE A 26 -4.90 3.40 12.22
C PHE A 26 -6.44 3.43 12.33
N GLY A 27 -7.09 2.28 12.30
CA GLY A 27 -8.56 2.18 12.25
C GLY A 27 -9.30 2.65 13.52
N GLY A 28 -8.58 2.99 14.59
CA GLY A 28 -9.18 3.42 15.87
C GLY A 28 -8.39 4.53 16.56
N GLY A 29 -7.62 5.32 15.82
CA GLY A 29 -6.76 6.37 16.35
C GLY A 29 -5.30 6.18 15.98
N PRO A 30 -4.40 7.01 16.48
CA PRO A 30 -2.96 6.92 16.21
C PRO A 30 -2.31 5.66 16.83
N ALA A 31 -3.06 4.89 17.64
CA ALA A 31 -2.70 3.54 18.14
C ALA A 31 -1.29 3.45 18.74
N GLY A 32 -0.90 4.45 19.51
CA GLY A 32 0.40 4.54 20.16
C GLY A 32 1.55 5.05 19.29
N TRP A 33 1.27 5.45 18.05
CA TRP A 33 2.23 6.22 17.28
C TRP A 33 2.42 7.60 17.88
N THR A 34 3.67 8.02 17.95
CA THR A 34 4.07 9.35 18.42
C THR A 34 4.70 10.14 17.28
N SER A 35 4.68 11.46 17.38
CA SER A 35 5.26 12.31 16.35
C SER A 35 6.14 13.39 16.93
N SER A 36 7.11 13.82 16.14
CA SER A 36 7.93 14.99 16.39
C SER A 36 8.14 15.78 15.10
N SER A 37 8.41 17.06 15.22
CA SER A 37 8.75 17.91 14.09
C SER A 37 9.96 18.76 14.41
N GLY A 38 10.72 19.10 13.37
CA GLY A 38 11.91 19.95 13.48
C GLY A 38 12.05 20.82 12.24
N THR A 39 12.69 21.96 12.40
CA THR A 39 13.02 22.85 11.30
C THR A 39 14.47 23.29 11.41
N ASP A 40 15.20 23.14 10.30
CA ASP A 40 16.53 23.71 10.14
C ASP A 40 16.41 24.95 9.25
N GLY A 41 16.94 26.07 9.68
CA GLY A 41 16.95 27.30 8.92
C GLY A 41 16.84 28.51 9.82
N ILE A 42 17.22 29.67 9.32
CA ILE A 42 17.12 30.92 10.04
C ILE A 42 15.72 31.48 9.88
N CYS A 43 14.94 31.42 10.94
CA CYS A 43 13.65 32.09 11.04
C CYS A 43 13.88 33.48 11.69
N LEU A 44 13.58 34.53 10.96
CA LEU A 44 13.60 35.90 11.51
C LEU A 44 12.14 36.30 11.82
N PRO A 45 11.76 36.45 13.10
CA PRO A 45 10.47 37.03 13.45
C PRO A 45 10.34 38.46 12.91
N PRO A 46 9.19 38.87 12.38
CA PRO A 46 7.89 38.20 12.36
C PRO A 46 7.62 37.33 11.10
N LEU A 47 8.66 36.91 10.41
CA LEU A 47 8.51 36.10 9.19
C LEU A 47 8.03 34.69 9.53
N LEU A 48 7.10 34.21 8.74
CA LEU A 48 6.57 32.86 8.88
C LEU A 48 7.64 31.84 8.47
N CYS A 49 8.02 31.00 9.42
CA CYS A 49 9.01 29.94 9.19
C CYS A 49 8.40 28.73 8.48
N ALA A 50 9.23 27.98 7.78
CA ALA A 50 8.84 26.64 7.36
C ALA A 50 8.50 25.79 8.60
N SER A 51 7.39 25.07 8.56
CA SER A 51 6.97 24.20 9.65
C SER A 51 6.41 22.89 9.12
N VAL A 52 6.48 21.85 9.93
CA VAL A 52 5.72 20.63 9.71
C VAL A 52 4.80 20.40 10.89
N GLU A 53 3.53 20.21 10.61
CA GLU A 53 2.54 19.76 11.57
C GLU A 53 2.26 18.28 11.31
N ASN A 54 2.43 17.47 12.35
CA ASN A 54 2.08 16.06 12.33
C ASN A 54 0.73 15.88 12.98
N SER A 55 -0.20 15.23 12.27
CA SER A 55 -1.55 15.02 12.75
C SER A 55 -2.07 13.64 12.38
N PHE A 56 -2.94 13.09 13.22
CA PHE A 56 -3.74 11.92 12.89
C PHE A 56 -5.04 12.39 12.21
N GLN A 57 -5.44 11.68 11.16
CA GLN A 57 -6.69 11.91 10.42
C GLN A 57 -7.60 10.71 10.62
N GLU A 58 -8.81 10.92 11.08
CA GLU A 58 -9.75 9.85 11.44
C GLU A 58 -10.32 9.09 10.25
N THR A 59 -10.38 9.72 9.08
CA THR A 59 -11.01 9.17 7.88
C THR A 59 -10.23 9.49 6.62
N GLY A 60 -10.43 8.68 5.59
CA GLY A 60 -9.80 8.90 4.28
C GLY A 60 -8.45 8.21 4.13
N GLY A 61 -8.14 7.26 5.02
CA GLY A 61 -7.03 6.33 4.87
C GLY A 61 -7.17 5.42 3.65
N ALA A 62 -6.19 4.55 3.43
CA ALA A 62 -6.16 3.64 2.28
C ALA A 62 -7.34 2.66 2.27
N ASP A 63 -7.79 2.24 3.45
CA ASP A 63 -8.91 1.33 3.66
C ASP A 63 -10.18 2.03 4.17
N ASP A 64 -10.31 3.35 3.92
CA ASP A 64 -11.38 4.25 4.41
C ASP A 64 -11.30 4.48 5.96
N GLY A 65 -10.24 4.01 6.63
CA GLY A 65 -9.91 4.25 8.04
C GLY A 65 -9.15 5.53 8.29
N GLY A 66 -8.47 5.61 9.45
CA GLY A 66 -7.57 6.71 9.78
C GLY A 66 -6.21 6.60 9.09
N PHE A 67 -5.39 7.63 9.20
CA PHE A 67 -4.02 7.67 8.72
C PHE A 67 -3.21 8.76 9.42
N ILE A 68 -1.88 8.69 9.35
CA ILE A 68 -0.98 9.71 9.87
C ILE A 68 -0.51 10.65 8.75
N ARG A 69 -0.39 11.93 9.08
CA ARG A 69 -0.04 13.01 8.14
C ARG A 69 1.12 13.84 8.67
N SER A 70 2.04 14.21 7.78
CA SER A 70 3.00 15.28 7.98
C SER A 70 2.69 16.40 7.00
N ALA A 71 2.13 17.51 7.49
CA ALA A 71 1.73 18.66 6.67
C ALA A 71 2.80 19.76 6.74
N TYR A 72 3.35 20.12 5.61
CA TYR A 72 4.32 21.20 5.45
C TYR A 72 3.64 22.51 5.11
N THR A 73 4.04 23.55 5.80
CA THR A 73 3.72 24.93 5.46
C THR A 73 5.02 25.74 5.47
N GLY A 74 5.38 26.29 4.32
CA GLY A 74 6.58 27.09 4.18
C GLY A 74 6.24 28.48 3.71
N VAL A 75 6.67 29.49 4.46
CA VAL A 75 6.76 30.86 3.98
C VAL A 75 8.22 31.22 3.92
N VAL A 76 8.69 31.49 2.71
CA VAL A 76 10.06 31.91 2.51
C VAL A 76 10.01 33.42 2.19
N GLY A 77 10.37 34.22 3.16
CA GLY A 77 10.64 35.65 2.94
C GLY A 77 11.93 35.84 2.14
N ALA A 78 12.13 37.00 1.56
CA ALA A 78 13.27 37.33 0.69
C ALA A 78 14.67 37.17 1.33
N THR A 79 14.76 36.75 2.58
CA THR A 79 15.98 36.57 3.37
C THR A 79 16.19 35.18 3.94
N ALA A 80 15.22 34.25 3.78
CA ALA A 80 15.38 32.87 4.26
C ALA A 80 16.05 32.01 3.18
N VAL A 81 17.32 31.76 3.35
CA VAL A 81 18.11 30.88 2.48
C VAL A 81 17.94 29.44 3.00
N GLY A 82 17.28 28.58 2.20
CA GLY A 82 17.33 27.13 2.32
C GLY A 82 16.88 26.58 3.67
N GLY A 83 15.57 26.57 3.95
CA GLY A 83 15.02 25.90 5.13
C GLY A 83 14.63 24.46 4.85
N THR A 84 14.98 23.55 5.78
CA THR A 84 14.48 22.19 5.81
C THR A 84 13.51 22.03 6.97
N ALA A 85 12.36 21.44 6.72
CA ALA A 85 11.41 21.07 7.75
C ALA A 85 11.18 19.56 7.72
N THR A 86 11.11 18.95 8.89
CA THR A 86 11.05 17.50 9.06
C THR A 86 9.89 17.12 9.95
N GLY A 87 9.08 16.17 9.50
CA GLY A 87 8.06 15.51 10.31
C GLY A 87 8.43 14.05 10.49
N THR A 88 8.43 13.59 11.73
CA THR A 88 8.77 12.22 12.06
C THR A 88 7.61 11.56 12.79
N TRP A 89 7.27 10.35 12.38
CA TRP A 89 6.33 9.45 13.04
C TRP A 89 7.05 8.20 13.51
N GLU A 90 6.73 7.75 14.71
CA GLU A 90 7.32 6.58 15.33
C GLU A 90 6.24 5.62 15.80
N SER A 91 6.35 4.35 15.42
CA SER A 91 5.44 3.31 15.89
C SER A 91 5.62 3.06 17.39
N PRO A 92 4.61 2.48 18.07
CA PRO A 92 4.85 1.87 19.36
C PRO A 92 6.00 0.86 19.26
N PRO A 93 6.79 0.70 20.36
CA PRO A 93 7.79 -0.35 20.43
C PRO A 93 7.17 -1.74 20.23
N PHE A 94 7.92 -2.63 19.61
CA PHE A 94 7.55 -4.02 19.49
C PHE A 94 8.76 -4.93 19.65
N ASN A 95 8.58 -6.06 20.33
CA ASN A 95 9.59 -7.10 20.43
C ASN A 95 9.64 -7.90 19.12
N TYR A 96 10.81 -8.04 18.53
CA TYR A 96 11.00 -8.84 17.32
C TYR A 96 11.31 -10.27 17.68
N THR A 97 10.42 -11.19 17.36
CA THR A 97 10.54 -12.62 17.66
C THR A 97 10.77 -13.50 16.43
N GLY A 98 11.19 -12.89 15.33
CA GLY A 98 11.34 -13.61 14.07
C GLY A 98 10.01 -13.92 13.38
N ALA A 99 9.96 -15.04 12.69
CA ALA A 99 8.79 -15.53 11.96
C ALA A 99 8.06 -16.61 12.77
N GLY A 100 7.05 -16.23 13.55
CA GLY A 100 6.32 -17.17 14.41
C GLY A 100 7.13 -17.73 15.58
N GLY A 101 8.26 -17.10 15.94
CA GLY A 101 9.20 -17.55 16.96
C GLY A 101 10.47 -18.20 16.40
N ASP A 102 10.49 -18.48 15.09
CA ASP A 102 11.64 -19.03 14.37
C ASP A 102 12.44 -17.93 13.68
N GLU A 103 13.67 -18.25 13.23
CA GLU A 103 14.44 -17.31 12.40
C GLU A 103 13.70 -16.95 11.11
N ALA A 104 13.59 -15.67 10.84
CA ALA A 104 13.05 -15.22 9.58
C ALA A 104 14.07 -15.42 8.44
N THR A 105 13.61 -15.96 7.32
CA THR A 105 14.40 -16.05 6.09
C THR A 105 14.12 -14.88 5.14
N THR A 106 13.03 -14.16 5.37
CA THR A 106 12.65 -13.01 4.57
C THR A 106 12.01 -11.94 5.45
N ILE A 107 12.52 -10.71 5.33
CA ILE A 107 11.94 -9.53 5.99
C ILE A 107 11.57 -8.52 4.92
N GLY A 108 10.41 -7.88 5.08
CA GLY A 108 9.93 -6.83 4.19
C GLY A 108 9.16 -5.76 4.94
N ILE A 109 9.22 -4.53 4.44
CA ILE A 109 8.38 -3.42 4.89
C ILE A 109 7.35 -3.08 3.81
N ALA A 110 6.14 -2.77 4.20
CA ALA A 110 5.10 -2.25 3.33
C ALA A 110 4.34 -1.13 4.03
N LEU A 111 3.90 -0.15 3.26
CA LEU A 111 3.02 0.93 3.70
C LEU A 111 2.22 1.47 2.51
N ASP A 112 1.07 2.05 2.77
CA ASP A 112 0.34 2.86 1.80
C ASP A 112 0.73 4.33 1.99
N ARG A 113 1.00 5.02 0.89
CA ARG A 113 1.42 6.42 0.86
C ARG A 113 0.56 7.22 -0.10
N ARG A 114 0.23 8.44 0.30
CA ARG A 114 -0.35 9.49 -0.55
C ARG A 114 0.41 10.79 -0.27
N ALA A 115 0.59 11.66 -1.27
CA ALA A 115 1.23 12.94 -1.08
C ALA A 115 0.57 14.02 -1.93
N SER A 116 0.49 15.23 -1.40
CA SER A 116 0.08 16.44 -2.12
C SER A 116 1.23 17.44 -2.01
N VAL A 117 2.17 17.35 -2.94
CA VAL A 117 3.42 18.14 -2.95
C VAL A 117 3.65 18.84 -4.29
N ASP A 118 2.66 18.82 -5.20
CA ASP A 118 2.81 19.35 -6.55
C ASP A 118 3.11 20.86 -6.55
N GLN A 119 2.48 21.62 -5.66
CA GLN A 119 2.76 23.07 -5.52
C GLN A 119 4.17 23.33 -4.98
N LEU A 120 4.64 22.51 -4.03
CA LEU A 120 5.99 22.60 -3.51
C LEU A 120 7.01 22.27 -4.60
N LEU A 121 6.83 21.21 -5.33
CA LEU A 121 7.76 20.72 -6.36
C LEU A 121 7.73 21.55 -7.65
N ALA A 122 6.68 22.35 -7.87
CA ALA A 122 6.61 23.28 -9.00
C ALA A 122 7.62 24.43 -8.90
N VAL A 123 8.19 24.65 -7.73
CA VAL A 123 9.16 25.71 -7.48
C VAL A 123 10.58 25.16 -7.51
N ALA A 124 11.43 25.74 -8.35
CA ALA A 124 12.81 25.29 -8.51
C ALA A 124 13.60 25.35 -7.20
N GLY A 125 14.38 24.31 -6.91
CA GLY A 125 15.15 24.21 -5.69
C GLY A 125 14.39 23.64 -4.49
N ASN A 126 13.10 23.40 -4.60
CA ASN A 126 12.31 22.72 -3.59
C ASN A 126 12.36 21.20 -3.76
N SER A 127 12.33 20.49 -2.66
CA SER A 127 12.23 19.03 -2.66
C SER A 127 11.39 18.53 -1.50
N ALA A 128 10.82 17.36 -1.70
CA ALA A 128 10.13 16.61 -0.67
C ALA A 128 10.54 15.13 -0.78
N GLU A 129 10.89 14.54 0.35
CA GLU A 129 11.30 13.14 0.41
C GLU A 129 10.80 12.47 1.69
N TYR A 130 10.81 11.14 1.70
CA TYR A 130 10.57 10.38 2.92
C TYR A 130 11.58 9.24 3.05
N THR A 131 11.79 8.82 4.29
CA THR A 131 12.66 7.71 4.66
C THR A 131 11.91 6.84 5.66
N VAL A 132 12.07 5.51 5.57
CA VAL A 132 11.57 4.60 6.60
C VAL A 132 12.76 3.87 7.22
N ARG A 133 12.85 3.91 8.53
CA ARG A 133 13.91 3.26 9.31
C ARG A 133 13.31 2.32 10.35
N LEU A 134 14.10 1.37 10.77
CA LEU A 134 13.85 0.55 11.94
C LEU A 134 14.90 0.91 12.99
N VAL A 135 14.46 1.40 14.12
CA VAL A 135 15.34 1.81 15.22
C VAL A 135 15.38 0.69 16.26
N ASP A 136 16.57 0.18 16.55
CA ASP A 136 16.80 -0.79 17.62
C ASP A 136 16.88 -0.08 18.96
N LEU A 137 15.91 -0.33 19.84
CA LEU A 137 15.86 0.30 21.17
C LEU A 137 16.72 -0.43 22.19
N SER A 138 17.11 -1.67 21.92
CA SER A 138 17.92 -2.50 22.81
C SER A 138 19.41 -2.19 22.69
N GLU A 139 19.87 -1.74 21.51
CA GLU A 139 21.28 -1.42 21.20
C GLU A 139 21.56 0.09 21.04
N GLY A 140 20.94 0.93 21.87
CA GLY A 140 21.28 2.35 21.91
C GLY A 140 20.76 3.20 20.74
N GLY A 141 19.77 2.71 20.00
CA GLY A 141 19.09 3.47 18.97
C GLY A 141 19.74 3.41 17.59
N GLU A 142 20.54 2.38 17.30
CA GLU A 142 21.04 2.15 15.94
C GLU A 142 19.88 1.95 14.96
N ALA A 143 19.98 2.57 13.79
CA ALA A 143 18.88 2.61 12.85
C ALA A 143 19.20 1.89 11.52
N LEU A 144 18.45 0.85 11.21
CA LEU A 144 18.46 0.18 9.92
C LEU A 144 17.55 0.90 8.92
N THR A 145 18.08 1.32 7.78
CA THR A 145 17.27 1.94 6.72
C THR A 145 16.46 0.89 5.95
N LEU A 146 15.15 0.91 6.13
CA LEU A 146 14.22 0.03 5.42
C LEU A 146 13.88 0.57 4.02
N ILE A 147 13.51 1.85 3.93
CA ILE A 147 13.29 2.56 2.66
C ILE A 147 14.23 3.76 2.67
N PRO A 148 15.20 3.84 1.73
CA PRO A 148 16.11 4.99 1.64
C PRO A 148 15.34 6.26 1.28
N ALA A 149 15.99 7.41 1.41
CA ALA A 149 15.42 8.71 1.01
C ALA A 149 14.86 8.59 -0.41
N THR A 150 13.56 8.79 -0.50
CA THR A 150 12.78 8.60 -1.73
C THR A 150 11.95 9.86 -1.97
N THR A 151 12.10 10.43 -3.14
CA THR A 151 11.34 11.63 -3.51
C THR A 151 9.83 11.39 -3.42
N LEU A 152 9.14 12.29 -2.75
CA LEU A 152 7.69 12.35 -2.75
C LEU A 152 7.24 12.91 -4.11
N ALA A 153 6.49 12.12 -4.85
CA ALA A 153 5.78 12.59 -6.02
C ALA A 153 4.32 12.81 -5.63
N GLY A 154 3.71 13.88 -6.11
CA GLY A 154 2.31 14.15 -5.91
C GLY A 154 1.44 12.99 -6.38
N ALA A 155 0.55 12.51 -5.52
CA ALA A 155 -0.37 11.43 -5.81
C ALA A 155 -1.71 11.70 -5.12
N SER A 156 -2.76 11.89 -5.90
CA SER A 156 -4.13 12.10 -5.40
C SER A 156 -4.78 10.81 -4.85
N SER A 157 -4.12 9.67 -5.00
CA SER A 157 -4.60 8.36 -4.56
C SER A 157 -3.52 7.62 -3.77
N TRP A 158 -3.96 6.80 -2.84
CA TRP A 158 -3.07 5.93 -2.09
C TRP A 158 -2.29 4.98 -3.00
N THR A 159 -1.01 4.85 -2.71
CA THR A 159 -0.05 4.02 -3.45
C THR A 159 0.62 3.06 -2.48
N ASP A 160 0.53 1.77 -2.75
CA ASP A 160 1.28 0.73 -2.02
C ASP A 160 2.79 0.88 -2.32
N VAL A 161 3.57 1.02 -1.27
CA VAL A 161 5.03 1.03 -1.30
C VAL A 161 5.50 -0.17 -0.50
N SER A 162 6.27 -1.03 -1.13
CA SER A 162 6.82 -2.21 -0.45
C SER A 162 8.27 -2.44 -0.85
N ARG A 163 9.09 -2.77 0.13
CA ARG A 163 10.44 -3.28 -0.05
C ARG A 163 10.55 -4.65 0.63
N GLY A 164 10.73 -5.68 -0.16
CA GLY A 164 11.08 -7.02 0.30
C GLY A 164 12.60 -7.21 0.30
N SER A 165 13.05 -8.30 0.90
CA SER A 165 14.46 -8.71 0.94
C SER A 165 15.37 -7.77 1.74
N ILE A 166 14.91 -7.35 2.91
CA ILE A 166 15.80 -6.87 3.96
C ILE A 166 16.51 -8.09 4.51
N ASP A 167 17.83 -7.96 4.72
CA ASP A 167 18.63 -9.05 5.27
C ASP A 167 18.14 -9.43 6.67
N PRO A 168 17.67 -10.65 6.91
CA PRO A 168 17.21 -11.08 8.23
C PRO A 168 18.30 -10.96 9.31
N ALA A 169 19.58 -11.12 8.97
CA ALA A 169 20.70 -10.97 9.90
C ALA A 169 20.86 -9.53 10.43
N SER A 170 20.16 -8.56 9.83
CA SER A 170 20.14 -7.18 10.31
C SER A 170 19.20 -6.97 11.52
N LEU A 171 18.44 -7.98 11.92
CA LEU A 171 17.53 -7.92 13.07
C LEU A 171 17.86 -9.02 14.06
N THR A 172 17.95 -8.65 15.35
CA THR A 172 18.22 -9.58 16.44
C THR A 172 16.92 -9.97 17.11
N ALA A 173 16.64 -11.27 17.18
CA ALA A 173 15.47 -11.78 17.90
C ALA A 173 15.56 -11.46 19.38
N GLY A 174 14.44 -11.06 19.98
CA GLY A 174 14.37 -10.64 21.39
C GLY A 174 14.64 -9.14 21.61
N HIS A 175 15.14 -8.41 20.61
CA HIS A 175 15.30 -6.96 20.70
C HIS A 175 13.97 -6.23 20.47
N ASP A 176 13.88 -5.06 21.08
CA ASP A 176 12.77 -4.14 20.88
C ASP A 176 13.09 -3.14 19.77
N TYR A 177 12.18 -3.01 18.84
CA TYR A 177 12.32 -2.13 17.67
C TYR A 177 11.15 -1.15 17.57
N ARG A 178 11.39 -0.10 16.79
CA ARG A 178 10.39 0.91 16.41
C ARG A 178 10.54 1.24 14.94
N ILE A 179 9.43 1.32 14.22
CA ILE A 179 9.41 1.85 12.85
C ILE A 179 9.37 3.36 12.94
N GLN A 180 10.27 4.04 12.24
CA GLN A 180 10.32 5.49 12.13
C GLN A 180 10.10 5.89 10.67
N ILE A 181 9.15 6.80 10.43
CA ILE A 181 8.88 7.40 9.11
C ILE A 181 9.22 8.88 9.23
N THR A 182 10.14 9.35 8.40
CA THR A 182 10.55 10.75 8.38
C THR A 182 10.21 11.35 7.01
N SER A 183 9.40 12.41 7.02
CA SER A 183 9.13 13.27 5.87
C SER A 183 10.01 14.49 5.95
N ARG A 184 10.77 14.80 4.91
CA ARG A 184 11.66 15.95 4.84
C ARG A 184 11.26 16.83 3.67
N TYR A 185 11.09 18.10 3.96
CA TYR A 185 10.74 19.12 2.98
C TYR A 185 11.85 20.17 2.96
N THR A 186 12.33 20.50 1.76
CA THR A 186 13.34 21.53 1.56
C THR A 186 12.75 22.60 0.66
N SER A 187 12.83 23.85 1.11
CA SER A 187 12.39 25.00 0.32
C SER A 187 13.58 25.91 0.01
N GLY A 188 13.80 26.15 -1.28
CA GLY A 188 14.90 27.00 -1.76
C GLY A 188 14.48 28.43 -2.18
N THR A 189 13.20 28.79 -2.09
CA THR A 189 12.66 30.03 -2.65
C THR A 189 11.59 30.70 -1.81
N SER A 190 11.30 31.96 -2.15
CA SER A 190 10.49 32.93 -1.36
C SER A 190 8.97 32.86 -1.58
N VAL A 191 8.39 31.69 -1.82
CA VAL A 191 6.94 31.54 -2.09
C VAL A 191 6.30 30.73 -0.98
N LEU A 192 5.10 31.13 -0.55
CA LEU A 192 4.29 30.29 0.33
C LEU A 192 3.92 29.02 -0.41
N VAL A 193 4.37 27.91 0.09
CA VAL A 193 4.06 26.58 -0.44
C VAL A 193 3.59 25.66 0.66
N THR A 194 2.63 24.84 0.33
CA THR A 194 2.10 23.82 1.23
C THR A 194 2.27 22.44 0.60
N GLY A 195 2.33 21.43 1.44
CA GLY A 195 2.35 20.05 0.98
C GLY A 195 2.11 19.10 2.13
N ASN A 196 1.70 17.89 1.82
CA ASN A 196 1.57 16.87 2.85
C ASN A 196 2.01 15.49 2.33
N ALA A 197 2.46 14.69 3.26
CA ALA A 197 2.68 13.26 3.10
C ALA A 197 1.80 12.49 4.09
N ASP A 198 1.04 11.57 3.58
CA ASP A 198 0.08 10.74 4.31
C ASP A 198 0.56 9.28 4.27
N TYR A 199 0.49 8.58 5.40
CA TYR A 199 0.93 7.19 5.55
C TYR A 199 -0.15 6.36 6.24
N ASP A 200 -0.34 5.13 5.75
CA ASP A 200 -1.28 4.15 6.28
C ASP A 200 -0.75 2.73 6.07
N ASN A 201 -1.35 1.75 6.73
CA ASN A 201 -1.03 0.32 6.57
C ASN A 201 0.46 -0.02 6.71
N VAL A 202 1.13 0.58 7.69
CA VAL A 202 2.57 0.42 7.93
C VAL A 202 2.83 -0.93 8.59
N VAL A 203 3.56 -1.82 7.92
CA VAL A 203 3.82 -3.17 8.42
C VAL A 203 5.21 -3.69 8.05
N LEU A 204 5.97 -4.11 9.05
CA LEU A 204 7.13 -4.97 8.88
C LEU A 204 6.66 -6.43 8.93
N THR A 205 7.06 -7.23 7.95
CA THR A 205 6.69 -8.65 7.85
C THR A 205 7.94 -9.50 7.90
N ALA A 206 7.96 -10.47 8.79
CA ALA A 206 8.99 -11.50 8.87
C ALA A 206 8.37 -12.86 8.53
N SER A 207 9.00 -13.64 7.65
CA SER A 207 8.55 -14.99 7.30
C SER A 207 9.74 -15.96 7.26
N ASP A 208 9.51 -17.20 7.69
CA ASP A 208 10.52 -18.26 7.79
C ASP A 208 10.89 -18.89 6.44
N GLY A 209 10.16 -18.58 5.38
CA GLY A 209 10.45 -19.11 4.05
C GLY A 209 10.35 -20.62 3.90
N THR A 210 9.96 -21.35 4.93
CA THR A 210 9.73 -22.80 4.86
C THR A 210 8.51 -23.09 3.97
N SER A 211 8.73 -23.06 2.68
CA SER A 211 7.89 -23.84 1.76
C SER A 211 8.07 -25.30 2.16
N GLY A 212 7.01 -25.89 2.73
CA GLY A 212 7.01 -27.29 3.10
C GLY A 212 7.58 -28.15 1.97
N ASN A 213 8.80 -28.60 2.12
CA ASN A 213 9.43 -29.60 1.29
C ASN A 213 8.82 -30.97 1.66
N GLY A 214 7.58 -31.18 1.25
CA GLY A 214 7.02 -32.51 1.20
C GLY A 214 7.87 -33.37 0.25
N LYS A 215 8.75 -34.20 0.84
CA LYS A 215 9.41 -35.31 0.13
C LYS A 215 8.32 -36.18 -0.50
N GLY A 216 8.17 -36.12 -1.80
CA GLY A 216 7.25 -36.96 -2.53
C GLY A 216 7.57 -36.97 -4.02
N GLY A 217 8.27 -38.00 -4.49
CA GLY A 217 8.22 -38.49 -5.87
C GLY A 217 9.21 -37.89 -6.86
N LYS A 218 10.24 -38.71 -7.21
CA LYS A 218 11.08 -38.55 -8.38
C LYS A 218 10.26 -38.34 -9.64
N GLY A 219 10.31 -37.15 -10.24
CA GLY A 219 9.83 -36.86 -11.58
C GLY A 219 10.83 -35.96 -12.27
N LYS A 220 11.60 -36.48 -13.21
CA LYS A 220 12.49 -35.73 -14.11
C LYS A 220 11.66 -34.71 -14.91
N GLY A 221 11.91 -33.43 -14.74
CA GLY A 221 11.36 -32.34 -15.57
C GLY A 221 12.28 -31.14 -15.53
N LYS A 222 13.03 -30.93 -16.61
CA LYS A 222 13.81 -29.71 -16.90
C LYS A 222 12.88 -28.48 -16.90
N GLY A 223 13.27 -27.39 -16.23
CA GLY A 223 12.67 -26.10 -16.46
C GLY A 223 12.86 -25.16 -15.28
N GLY A 224 13.82 -24.25 -15.37
CA GLY A 224 14.06 -23.21 -14.38
C GLY A 224 12.82 -22.31 -14.22
N GLY A 225 12.48 -21.97 -12.97
CA GLY A 225 11.35 -21.10 -12.63
C GLY A 225 11.42 -20.69 -11.18
N SER A 226 11.81 -19.46 -11.00
CA SER A 226 11.66 -18.56 -9.87
C SER A 226 10.59 -18.99 -8.85
N GLY A 227 10.99 -19.13 -7.58
CA GLY A 227 10.19 -19.55 -6.43
C GLY A 227 8.91 -18.73 -6.24
N GLY A 228 7.78 -19.34 -6.56
CA GLY A 228 6.43 -18.82 -6.34
C GLY A 228 5.68 -19.76 -5.43
N GLY A 229 5.45 -19.40 -4.18
CA GLY A 229 4.51 -20.10 -3.31
C GLY A 229 3.17 -20.26 -4.03
N ALA A 230 2.50 -21.42 -3.86
CA ALA A 230 1.26 -21.75 -4.55
C ALA A 230 0.22 -20.64 -4.40
N LEU A 231 -0.32 -20.18 -5.53
CA LEU A 231 -1.36 -19.16 -5.56
C LEU A 231 -2.63 -19.69 -4.90
N SER A 232 -2.98 -19.14 -3.73
CA SER A 232 -4.24 -19.45 -3.04
C SER A 232 -5.36 -18.51 -3.50
N GLU A 233 -6.62 -18.89 -3.28
CA GLU A 233 -7.79 -18.04 -3.57
C GLU A 233 -7.74 -16.75 -2.77
N GLN A 234 -7.38 -16.83 -1.48
CA GLN A 234 -7.24 -15.68 -0.59
C GLN A 234 -6.18 -14.70 -1.13
N ARG A 235 -4.99 -15.20 -1.41
CA ARG A 235 -3.90 -14.39 -1.97
C ARG A 235 -4.28 -13.75 -3.31
N LEU A 236 -4.97 -14.49 -4.18
CA LEU A 236 -5.48 -13.93 -5.44
C LEU A 236 -6.53 -12.84 -5.19
N THR A 237 -7.41 -13.02 -4.21
CA THR A 237 -8.44 -12.04 -3.82
C THR A 237 -7.79 -10.74 -3.34
N ASP A 238 -6.79 -10.81 -2.47
CA ASP A 238 -6.10 -9.65 -1.91
C ASP A 238 -5.31 -8.89 -2.99
N LEU A 239 -4.57 -9.60 -3.83
CA LEU A 239 -3.90 -9.01 -4.99
C LEU A 239 -4.88 -8.31 -5.95
N LEU A 240 -6.08 -8.84 -6.11
CA LEU A 240 -7.10 -8.23 -6.95
C LEU A 240 -7.75 -7.02 -6.29
N ARG A 241 -7.98 -7.03 -4.98
CA ARG A 241 -8.49 -5.87 -4.25
C ARG A 241 -7.54 -4.68 -4.41
N GLN A 242 -6.24 -4.89 -4.24
CA GLN A 242 -5.20 -3.88 -4.43
C GLN A 242 -5.12 -3.41 -5.89
N ALA A 243 -5.08 -4.34 -6.84
CA ALA A 243 -4.91 -4.01 -8.25
C ALA A 243 -6.16 -3.43 -8.95
N THR A 244 -7.32 -3.41 -8.26
CA THR A 244 -8.58 -2.97 -8.86
C THR A 244 -8.76 -1.46 -8.71
N PRO A 245 -8.78 -0.67 -9.82
CA PRO A 245 -8.93 0.78 -9.77
C PRO A 245 -10.22 1.20 -9.08
N ALA A 246 -10.18 2.34 -8.37
CA ALA A 246 -11.33 2.91 -7.68
C ALA A 246 -12.35 3.59 -8.63
N THR A 247 -11.97 3.85 -9.88
CA THR A 247 -12.77 4.60 -10.86
C THR A 247 -13.24 3.74 -12.02
N ALA A 248 -14.36 4.14 -12.62
CA ALA A 248 -14.86 3.65 -13.90
C ALA A 248 -15.46 4.83 -14.68
N VAL A 249 -15.37 4.80 -16.01
CA VAL A 249 -15.87 5.88 -16.86
C VAL A 249 -17.19 5.45 -17.50
N LEU A 250 -18.21 6.32 -17.38
CA LEU A 250 -19.50 6.15 -18.03
C LEU A 250 -19.53 7.06 -19.25
N GLY A 251 -19.57 6.48 -20.44
CA GLY A 251 -19.60 7.19 -21.70
C GLY A 251 -20.84 6.86 -22.54
N ASP A 252 -20.91 7.47 -23.71
CA ASP A 252 -21.98 7.27 -24.70
C ASP A 252 -23.38 7.44 -24.08
N LYS A 253 -23.60 8.60 -23.45
CA LYS A 253 -24.86 8.95 -22.77
C LYS A 253 -25.39 7.83 -21.86
N GLY A 254 -24.47 7.18 -21.14
CA GLY A 254 -24.80 6.11 -20.18
C GLY A 254 -24.98 4.73 -20.79
N LYS A 255 -24.66 4.51 -22.06
CA LYS A 255 -24.78 3.22 -22.74
C LYS A 255 -23.57 2.31 -22.53
N ARG A 256 -22.39 2.88 -22.26
CA ARG A 256 -21.12 2.14 -22.12
C ARG A 256 -20.44 2.47 -20.80
N LEU A 257 -19.95 1.42 -20.12
CA LEU A 257 -19.14 1.52 -18.92
C LEU A 257 -17.72 1.05 -19.25
N PHE A 258 -16.75 1.90 -19.09
CA PHE A 258 -15.34 1.60 -19.31
C PHE A 258 -14.70 1.24 -17.97
N VAL A 259 -14.17 0.04 -17.86
CA VAL A 259 -13.59 -0.51 -16.65
C VAL A 259 -12.17 -0.97 -16.95
N ARG A 260 -11.18 -0.41 -16.26
CA ARG A 260 -9.82 -0.94 -16.34
C ARG A 260 -9.74 -2.21 -15.47
N VAL A 261 -9.31 -3.30 -16.08
CA VAL A 261 -9.02 -4.58 -15.40
C VAL A 261 -7.52 -4.84 -15.45
N ARG A 262 -6.97 -5.43 -14.42
CA ARG A 262 -5.55 -5.70 -14.30
C ARG A 262 -5.32 -7.14 -13.86
N CYS A 263 -4.28 -7.77 -14.41
CA CYS A 263 -3.70 -9.02 -13.89
C CYS A 263 -2.52 -8.64 -13.00
N PRO A 264 -2.57 -8.86 -11.68
CA PRO A 264 -1.47 -8.47 -10.80
C PRO A 264 -0.15 -9.14 -11.18
N ARG A 265 0.96 -8.40 -11.09
CA ARG A 265 2.30 -8.89 -11.47
C ARG A 265 2.75 -10.07 -10.59
N LYS A 266 2.39 -10.04 -9.31
CA LYS A 266 2.77 -11.06 -8.31
C LYS A 266 2.11 -12.44 -8.55
N ILE A 267 1.18 -12.57 -9.51
CA ILE A 267 0.53 -13.86 -9.83
C ILE A 267 1.46 -14.79 -10.63
N GLY A 268 2.43 -14.25 -11.39
CA GLY A 268 3.34 -15.03 -12.22
C GLY A 268 2.71 -15.67 -13.47
N HIS A 269 1.38 -15.75 -13.54
CA HIS A 269 0.62 -16.41 -14.60
C HIS A 269 -0.31 -15.46 -15.34
N ALA A 270 -0.71 -15.84 -16.55
CA ALA A 270 -1.75 -15.12 -17.27
C ALA A 270 -3.11 -15.25 -16.57
N CYS A 271 -3.87 -14.17 -16.54
CA CYS A 271 -5.20 -14.12 -15.95
C CYS A 271 -6.29 -14.13 -17.00
N ARG A 272 -7.34 -14.92 -16.76
CA ARG A 272 -8.62 -14.77 -17.43
C ARG A 272 -9.56 -13.95 -16.54
N THR A 273 -9.81 -12.70 -16.90
CA THR A 273 -10.60 -11.76 -16.09
C THR A 273 -11.95 -11.51 -16.72
N THR A 274 -13.02 -11.73 -15.94
CA THR A 274 -14.40 -11.39 -16.33
C THR A 274 -14.87 -10.22 -15.49
N ALA A 275 -15.32 -9.14 -16.15
CA ALA A 275 -15.85 -7.94 -15.49
C ALA A 275 -17.34 -7.78 -15.75
N GLN A 276 -18.08 -7.24 -14.75
CA GLN A 276 -19.49 -6.92 -14.82
C GLN A 276 -19.85 -5.79 -13.87
N GLY A 277 -20.58 -4.78 -14.33
CA GLY A 277 -21.17 -3.73 -13.49
C GLY A 277 -22.47 -4.20 -12.84
N LEU A 278 -22.69 -3.82 -11.56
CA LEU A 278 -23.85 -4.20 -10.75
C LEU A 278 -24.51 -2.96 -10.15
N LEU A 279 -25.83 -2.91 -10.13
CA LEU A 279 -26.60 -1.88 -9.38
C LEU A 279 -26.61 -2.14 -7.88
N ARG A 280 -26.71 -3.41 -7.48
CA ARG A 280 -26.61 -3.95 -6.11
C ARG A 280 -25.79 -5.23 -6.18
N LYS A 281 -25.38 -5.82 -5.03
CA LYS A 281 -24.52 -7.00 -4.97
C LYS A 281 -24.94 -8.15 -5.93
N ARG A 282 -26.25 -8.29 -6.24
CA ARG A 282 -26.80 -9.37 -7.08
C ARG A 282 -27.48 -8.90 -8.37
N ARG A 283 -27.68 -7.58 -8.60
CA ARG A 283 -28.41 -7.08 -9.79
C ARG A 283 -27.45 -6.57 -10.87
N PRO A 284 -27.27 -7.32 -11.98
CA PRO A 284 -26.38 -6.93 -13.05
C PRO A 284 -26.90 -5.71 -13.83
N ALA A 285 -26.07 -4.68 -13.94
CA ALA A 285 -26.33 -3.46 -14.70
C ALA A 285 -25.75 -3.52 -16.12
N THR A 286 -24.72 -4.32 -16.34
CA THR A 286 -24.04 -4.43 -17.64
C THR A 286 -23.98 -5.87 -18.14
N THR A 287 -23.59 -6.03 -19.40
CA THR A 287 -23.12 -7.31 -19.92
C THR A 287 -21.85 -7.77 -19.22
N LYS A 288 -21.56 -9.06 -19.24
CA LYS A 288 -20.27 -9.63 -18.84
C LYS A 288 -19.28 -9.52 -19.99
N ARG A 289 -18.02 -9.22 -19.69
CA ARG A 289 -16.93 -9.29 -20.67
C ARG A 289 -15.72 -9.98 -20.09
N THR A 290 -15.16 -10.92 -20.83
CA THR A 290 -13.97 -11.68 -20.42
C THR A 290 -12.80 -11.29 -21.29
N VAL A 291 -11.62 -11.09 -20.68
CA VAL A 291 -10.36 -10.81 -21.36
C VAL A 291 -9.25 -11.68 -20.77
N ARG A 292 -8.28 -12.05 -21.60
CA ARG A 292 -7.02 -12.64 -21.17
C ARG A 292 -5.97 -11.55 -21.03
N LEU A 293 -5.21 -11.58 -19.95
CA LEU A 293 -4.15 -10.62 -19.66
C LEU A 293 -2.89 -11.38 -19.24
N ARG A 294 -1.73 -10.96 -19.72
CA ARG A 294 -0.45 -11.42 -19.17
C ARG A 294 -0.26 -10.84 -17.77
N SER A 295 0.52 -11.50 -16.92
CA SER A 295 0.89 -11.01 -15.60
C SER A 295 1.40 -9.55 -15.67
N GLY A 296 0.98 -8.71 -14.74
CA GLY A 296 1.32 -7.30 -14.69
C GLY A 296 0.62 -6.38 -15.71
N LYS A 297 -0.09 -6.93 -16.70
CA LYS A 297 -0.76 -6.11 -17.73
C LYS A 297 -2.18 -5.72 -17.34
N SER A 298 -2.60 -4.55 -17.84
CA SER A 298 -3.97 -4.03 -17.69
C SER A 298 -4.62 -3.80 -19.05
N LYS A 299 -5.95 -3.83 -19.08
CA LYS A 299 -6.75 -3.54 -20.28
C LYS A 299 -8.01 -2.78 -19.91
N LEU A 300 -8.37 -1.81 -20.72
CA LEU A 300 -9.67 -1.14 -20.64
C LEU A 300 -10.73 -2.05 -21.28
N VAL A 301 -11.76 -2.38 -20.51
CA VAL A 301 -12.87 -3.26 -20.95
C VAL A 301 -14.14 -2.43 -21.06
N VAL A 302 -14.78 -2.49 -22.20
CA VAL A 302 -16.06 -1.82 -22.46
C VAL A 302 -17.20 -2.78 -22.14
N LEU A 303 -18.05 -2.41 -21.18
CA LEU A 303 -19.23 -3.14 -20.77
C LEU A 303 -20.48 -2.40 -21.26
N ARG A 304 -21.37 -3.06 -22.02
CA ARG A 304 -22.63 -2.45 -22.43
C ARG A 304 -23.60 -2.38 -21.25
N VAL A 305 -24.11 -1.20 -20.96
CA VAL A 305 -25.13 -1.00 -19.94
C VAL A 305 -26.48 -1.48 -20.46
N LYS A 306 -27.16 -2.35 -19.71
CA LYS A 306 -28.46 -2.90 -20.09
C LYS A 306 -29.48 -1.77 -20.23
N PRO A 307 -30.37 -1.77 -21.24
CA PRO A 307 -31.34 -0.70 -21.44
C PRO A 307 -32.13 -0.36 -20.17
N LYS A 308 -32.69 -1.34 -19.50
CA LYS A 308 -33.45 -1.21 -18.24
C LYS A 308 -32.64 -0.67 -17.05
N ALA A 309 -31.30 -0.62 -17.15
CA ALA A 309 -30.39 -0.12 -16.10
C ALA A 309 -29.84 1.28 -16.38
N ARG A 310 -29.94 1.81 -17.61
CA ARG A 310 -29.29 3.06 -18.05
C ARG A 310 -29.69 4.25 -17.19
N GLY A 311 -30.95 4.53 -17.01
CA GLY A 311 -31.41 5.64 -16.18
C GLY A 311 -30.95 5.57 -14.72
N ARG A 312 -30.92 4.35 -14.16
CA ARG A 312 -30.43 4.14 -12.78
C ARG A 312 -28.91 4.27 -12.67
N VAL A 313 -28.14 3.80 -13.66
CA VAL A 313 -26.67 3.94 -13.70
C VAL A 313 -26.30 5.41 -13.92
N ALA A 314 -26.99 6.12 -14.79
CA ALA A 314 -26.76 7.53 -15.06
C ALA A 314 -26.95 8.43 -13.84
N LYS A 315 -27.86 8.09 -12.92
CA LYS A 315 -28.13 8.86 -11.69
C LYS A 315 -27.14 8.56 -10.55
N ARG A 316 -26.28 7.54 -10.67
CA ARG A 316 -25.38 7.13 -9.57
C ARG A 316 -24.02 7.81 -9.65
N LYS A 317 -23.49 8.18 -8.49
CA LYS A 317 -22.08 8.62 -8.35
C LYS A 317 -21.12 7.43 -8.29
N ARG A 318 -21.57 6.27 -7.84
CA ARG A 318 -20.76 5.03 -7.70
C ARG A 318 -21.51 3.82 -8.25
N LEU A 319 -20.75 2.86 -8.76
CA LEU A 319 -21.27 1.59 -9.27
C LEU A 319 -20.41 0.43 -8.76
N LEU A 320 -21.05 -0.67 -8.36
CA LEU A 320 -20.34 -1.88 -7.99
C LEU A 320 -19.82 -2.56 -9.26
N VAL A 321 -18.56 -2.97 -9.26
CA VAL A 321 -17.97 -3.75 -10.34
C VAL A 321 -17.49 -5.08 -9.78
N ARG A 322 -18.06 -6.18 -10.30
CA ARG A 322 -17.62 -7.54 -10.01
C ARG A 322 -16.52 -7.91 -10.99
N GLN A 323 -15.38 -8.33 -10.47
CA GLN A 323 -14.31 -8.96 -11.22
C GLN A 323 -14.14 -10.41 -10.76
N LYS A 324 -14.26 -11.37 -11.68
CA LYS A 324 -13.89 -12.76 -11.45
C LYS A 324 -12.60 -13.02 -12.23
N VAL A 325 -11.56 -13.44 -11.55
CA VAL A 325 -10.25 -13.69 -12.14
C VAL A 325 -9.88 -15.16 -11.92
N ARG A 326 -9.45 -15.82 -12.98
CA ARG A 326 -8.86 -17.14 -12.93
C ARG A 326 -7.40 -17.04 -13.35
N ALA A 327 -6.52 -17.53 -12.49
CA ALA A 327 -5.09 -17.62 -12.72
C ALA A 327 -4.64 -19.07 -12.45
N GLY A 328 -4.27 -19.80 -13.49
CA GLY A 328 -4.07 -21.24 -13.40
C GLY A 328 -5.34 -21.98 -12.94
N LYS A 329 -5.23 -22.74 -11.86
CA LYS A 329 -6.35 -23.47 -11.23
C LYS A 329 -7.15 -22.61 -10.23
N VAL A 330 -6.62 -21.48 -9.80
CA VAL A 330 -7.22 -20.62 -8.77
C VAL A 330 -8.19 -19.61 -9.37
N THR A 331 -9.32 -19.40 -8.71
CA THR A 331 -10.32 -18.42 -9.11
C THR A 331 -10.69 -17.55 -7.91
N ALA A 332 -10.66 -16.24 -8.08
CA ALA A 332 -11.12 -15.29 -7.08
C ALA A 332 -12.17 -14.33 -7.65
N THR A 333 -13.06 -13.84 -6.78
CA THR A 333 -14.10 -12.88 -7.16
C THR A 333 -14.06 -11.68 -6.22
N VAL A 334 -13.84 -10.51 -6.78
CA VAL A 334 -13.85 -9.24 -6.03
C VAL A 334 -15.01 -8.39 -6.53
N VAL A 335 -15.74 -7.76 -5.59
CA VAL A 335 -16.77 -6.76 -5.87
C VAL A 335 -16.34 -5.46 -5.20
N LYS A 336 -16.01 -4.45 -6.00
CA LYS A 336 -15.52 -3.16 -5.51
C LYS A 336 -16.46 -2.04 -6.00
N SER A 337 -16.75 -1.07 -5.11
CA SER A 337 -17.45 0.16 -5.46
C SER A 337 -16.49 1.08 -6.21
N ARG A 338 -16.90 1.59 -7.36
CA ARG A 338 -16.10 2.49 -8.19
C ARG A 338 -16.81 3.81 -8.40
N ARG A 339 -16.10 4.92 -8.27
CA ARG A 339 -16.59 6.25 -8.61
C ARG A 339 -16.83 6.32 -10.13
N LEU A 340 -17.99 6.82 -10.55
CA LEU A 340 -18.30 7.01 -11.95
C LEU A 340 -17.86 8.40 -12.40
N ILE A 341 -16.97 8.43 -13.38
CA ILE A 341 -16.60 9.63 -14.12
C ILE A 341 -17.46 9.64 -15.39
N ARG A 342 -18.15 10.73 -15.65
CA ARG A 342 -19.01 10.90 -16.85
C ARG A 342 -18.22 11.61 -17.94
N ARG A 343 -18.32 11.09 -19.15
CA ARG A 343 -17.83 11.71 -20.39
C ARG A 343 -18.96 11.79 -21.40
#